data_3ef3c09e3f2a800607ae5b8299ff6a0c
#
_entry.id   3ef3c09e3f2a800607ae5b8299ff6a0c
#
_cell.length_a   1.000
_cell.length_b   1.000
_cell.length_c   1.000
_cell.angle_alpha   90.00
_cell.angle_beta   90.00
_cell.angle_gamma   90.00
#
_symmetry.space_group_name_H-M   'P 1'
#
loop_
_entity.id
_entity.type
_entity.pdbx_description
1 polymer ?
#
loop_
_entity_poly.entity_id
_entity_poly.type
_entity_poly.pdbx_seq_one_letter_code
_entity_poly.pdbx_strand_id
1 'polypeptide(L)'
;MIQPIMHDPLFLAQKSAPATPEDAPIARDLLDTLTAHADGCVGMAANMIGVLKRIIAVEAEDGYLVLFNPVILKKSGQYEAEEGCLSLEGVRKTKRWQSIKVQYETMDGKTRIKTFTGWTAQIIQHEIDHCDGILI
;
A
#
# COMPACT_ATOMS: atom_id res chain seq x y z
N MET A 1 0.54 5.96 -16.40
CA MET A 1 1.36 7.20 -16.46
C MET A 1 2.07 7.41 -15.13
N ILE A 2 3.36 7.67 -15.18
CA ILE A 2 4.15 7.96 -13.98
C ILE A 2 3.69 9.28 -13.37
N GLN A 3 3.39 9.29 -12.07
CA GLN A 3 2.93 10.48 -11.35
C GLN A 3 4.01 10.99 -10.39
N PRO A 4 4.03 12.30 -10.11
CA PRO A 4 4.92 12.85 -9.09
C PRO A 4 4.58 12.28 -7.71
N ILE A 5 5.60 12.09 -6.88
CA ILE A 5 5.43 11.60 -5.51
C ILE A 5 4.93 12.76 -4.63
N MET A 6 3.85 12.50 -3.88
CA MET A 6 3.31 13.42 -2.88
C MET A 6 4.18 13.42 -1.64
N HIS A 7 4.57 14.60 -1.17
CA HIS A 7 5.40 14.76 0.02
C HIS A 7 4.75 15.61 1.13
N ASP A 8 3.54 16.13 0.90
CA ASP A 8 2.86 16.97 1.89
C ASP A 8 2.30 16.12 3.04
N PRO A 9 2.83 16.27 4.28
CA PRO A 9 2.33 15.48 5.41
C PRO A 9 0.86 15.72 5.72
N LEU A 10 0.35 16.92 5.51
CA LEU A 10 -1.07 17.22 5.75
C LEU A 10 -1.96 16.46 4.78
N PHE A 11 -1.55 16.33 3.53
CA PHE A 11 -2.28 15.51 2.56
C PHE A 11 -2.22 14.03 2.94
N LEU A 12 -1.03 13.54 3.25
CA LEU A 12 -0.79 12.12 3.56
C LEU A 12 -1.47 11.67 4.87
N ALA A 13 -1.77 12.60 5.77
CA ALA A 13 -2.47 12.30 7.02
C ALA A 13 -3.99 12.16 6.85
N GLN A 14 -4.52 12.36 5.66
CA GLN A 14 -5.94 12.18 5.39
C GLN A 14 -6.26 10.70 5.11
N LYS A 15 -7.44 10.26 5.59
CA LYS A 15 -7.91 8.91 5.28
C LYS A 15 -8.39 8.83 3.83
N SER A 16 -8.03 7.75 3.17
CA SER A 16 -8.45 7.49 1.79
C SER A 16 -9.88 6.92 1.76
N ALA A 17 -10.62 7.30 0.72
CA ALA A 17 -11.98 6.82 0.49
C ALA A 17 -11.96 5.43 -0.18
N PRO A 18 -13.07 4.66 -0.09
CA PRO A 18 -13.17 3.41 -0.83
C PRO A 18 -12.98 3.61 -2.33
N ALA A 19 -12.35 2.62 -2.96
CA ALA A 19 -12.14 2.59 -4.40
C ALA A 19 -13.16 1.69 -5.09
N THR A 20 -13.38 1.91 -6.38
CA THR A 20 -14.28 1.11 -7.22
C THR A 20 -13.54 0.69 -8.50
N PRO A 21 -14.08 -0.23 -9.32
CA PRO A 21 -13.44 -0.58 -10.59
C PRO A 21 -13.25 0.62 -11.53
N GLU A 22 -14.03 1.69 -11.37
CA GLU A 22 -13.82 2.95 -12.11
C GLU A 22 -12.49 3.62 -11.82
N ASP A 23 -11.86 3.28 -10.70
CA ASP A 23 -10.55 3.78 -10.30
C ASP A 23 -9.38 2.97 -10.89
N ALA A 24 -9.64 2.03 -11.78
CA ALA A 24 -8.59 1.23 -12.42
C ALA A 24 -7.49 2.07 -13.10
N PRO A 25 -7.77 3.22 -13.74
CA PRO A 25 -6.72 4.09 -14.27
C PRO A 25 -5.74 4.58 -13.20
N ILE A 26 -6.24 4.85 -11.99
CA ILE A 26 -5.41 5.24 -10.83
C ILE A 26 -4.46 4.10 -10.46
N ALA A 27 -4.97 2.87 -10.44
CA ALA A 27 -4.16 1.68 -10.15
C ALA A 27 -3.06 1.49 -11.19
N ARG A 28 -3.33 1.75 -12.46
CA ARG A 28 -2.33 1.67 -13.52
C ARG A 28 -1.25 2.73 -13.35
N ASP A 29 -1.65 3.97 -13.04
CA ASP A 29 -0.69 5.04 -12.74
C ASP A 29 0.17 4.70 -11.53
N LEU A 30 -0.42 4.09 -10.51
CA LEU A 30 0.28 3.65 -9.32
C LEU A 30 1.33 2.58 -9.66
N LEU A 31 0.97 1.58 -10.47
CA LEU A 31 1.90 0.55 -10.95
C LEU A 31 3.04 1.16 -11.77
N ASP A 32 2.74 2.08 -12.67
CA ASP A 32 3.75 2.74 -13.49
C ASP A 32 4.72 3.52 -12.63
N THR A 33 4.21 4.23 -11.63
CA THR A 33 5.03 5.03 -10.71
C THR A 33 5.89 4.13 -9.83
N LEU A 34 5.32 3.05 -9.29
CA LEU A 34 6.06 2.08 -8.48
C LEU A 34 7.17 1.42 -9.29
N THR A 35 6.88 1.02 -10.52
CA THR A 35 7.87 0.42 -11.42
C THR A 35 9.02 1.38 -11.73
N ALA A 36 8.72 2.67 -11.91
CA ALA A 36 9.73 3.70 -12.14
C ALA A 36 10.66 3.90 -10.94
N HIS A 37 10.22 3.55 -9.73
CA HIS A 37 10.98 3.68 -8.48
C HIS A 37 11.44 2.31 -7.93
N ALA A 38 11.47 1.27 -8.75
CA ALA A 38 11.72 -0.11 -8.32
C ALA A 38 13.05 -0.30 -7.57
N ASP A 39 14.06 0.52 -7.86
CA ASP A 39 15.38 0.42 -7.21
C ASP A 39 15.36 0.78 -5.71
N GLY A 40 14.34 1.49 -5.25
CA GLY A 40 14.27 1.94 -3.86
C GLY A 40 12.89 1.85 -3.24
N CYS A 41 11.92 1.27 -3.94
CA CYS A 41 10.53 1.22 -3.49
C CYS A 41 9.89 -0.11 -3.84
N VAL A 42 9.29 -0.76 -2.86
CA VAL A 42 8.69 -2.10 -3.01
C VAL A 42 7.17 -2.09 -2.87
N GLY A 43 6.60 -0.97 -2.49
CA GLY A 43 5.15 -0.79 -2.36
C GLY A 43 4.77 0.68 -2.40
N MET A 44 3.51 0.95 -2.73
CA MET A 44 3.00 2.32 -2.84
C MET A 44 1.49 2.33 -2.64
N ALA A 45 0.99 3.36 -1.96
CA ALA A 45 -0.44 3.61 -1.83
C ALA A 45 -0.83 4.80 -2.73
N ALA A 46 -2.10 4.85 -3.13
CA ALA A 46 -2.56 5.89 -4.06
C ALA A 46 -2.39 7.31 -3.53
N ASN A 47 -2.43 7.52 -2.20
CA ASN A 47 -2.19 8.85 -1.64
C ASN A 47 -0.77 9.37 -1.93
N MET A 48 0.18 8.46 -2.16
CA MET A 48 1.56 8.82 -2.52
C MET A 48 1.67 9.43 -3.92
N ILE A 49 0.65 9.27 -4.76
CA ILE A 49 0.55 9.93 -6.06
C ILE A 49 -0.59 10.96 -6.09
N GLY A 50 -1.02 11.41 -4.92
CA GLY A 50 -1.98 12.51 -4.80
C GLY A 50 -3.45 12.13 -4.93
N VAL A 51 -3.81 10.84 -4.73
CA VAL A 51 -5.19 10.37 -4.85
C VAL A 51 -5.63 9.68 -3.56
N LEU A 52 -6.68 10.21 -2.92
CA LEU A 52 -7.20 9.67 -1.66
C LEU A 52 -8.20 8.54 -1.92
N LYS A 53 -7.70 7.42 -2.44
CA LYS A 53 -8.45 6.19 -2.67
C LYS A 53 -7.69 5.01 -2.08
N ARG A 54 -8.44 4.04 -1.55
CA ARG A 54 -7.86 2.85 -0.89
C ARG A 54 -7.38 1.84 -1.94
N ILE A 55 -6.27 2.18 -2.59
CA ILE A 55 -5.59 1.33 -3.58
C ILE A 55 -4.13 1.25 -3.18
N ILE A 56 -3.60 0.04 -3.11
CA ILE A 56 -2.18 -0.19 -2.90
C ILE A 56 -1.62 -1.11 -3.98
N ALA A 57 -0.33 -0.95 -4.25
CA ALA A 57 0.43 -1.84 -5.12
C ALA A 57 1.67 -2.27 -4.36
N VAL A 58 1.96 -3.57 -4.37
CA VAL A 58 3.08 -4.13 -3.63
C VAL A 58 3.84 -5.13 -4.48
N GLU A 59 5.15 -5.24 -4.23
CA GLU A 59 5.97 -6.29 -4.82
C GLU A 59 5.60 -7.64 -4.17
N ALA A 60 5.40 -8.65 -5.01
CA ALA A 60 5.12 -10.02 -4.61
C ALA A 60 6.05 -10.96 -5.37
N GLU A 61 6.01 -12.28 -5.06
CA GLU A 61 6.92 -13.26 -5.66
C GLU A 61 6.90 -13.27 -7.20
N ASP A 62 5.71 -13.10 -7.78
CA ASP A 62 5.49 -13.19 -9.23
C ASP A 62 5.32 -11.82 -9.90
N GLY A 63 5.79 -10.75 -9.28
CA GLY A 63 5.65 -9.39 -9.80
C GLY A 63 4.91 -8.48 -8.84
N TYR A 64 4.09 -7.57 -9.36
CA TYR A 64 3.33 -6.64 -8.52
C TYR A 64 1.89 -7.12 -8.33
N LEU A 65 1.37 -6.88 -7.12
CA LEU A 65 -0.01 -7.16 -6.77
C LEU A 65 -0.72 -5.85 -6.42
N VAL A 66 -1.89 -5.63 -7.01
CA VAL A 66 -2.74 -4.47 -6.72
C VAL A 66 -3.91 -4.92 -5.84
N LEU A 67 -4.13 -4.19 -4.74
CA LEU A 67 -5.24 -4.46 -3.82
C LEU A 67 -6.12 -3.22 -3.71
N PHE A 68 -7.42 -3.38 -4.00
CA PHE A 68 -8.44 -2.36 -3.78
C PHE A 68 -9.11 -2.62 -2.44
N ASN A 69 -9.29 -1.59 -1.63
CA ASN A 69 -9.99 -1.67 -0.35
C ASN A 69 -9.47 -2.77 0.58
N PRO A 70 -8.14 -2.87 0.78
CA PRO A 70 -7.59 -3.95 1.61
C PRO A 70 -7.99 -3.79 3.07
N VAL A 71 -8.38 -4.91 3.70
CA VAL A 71 -8.74 -5.00 5.12
C VAL A 71 -8.02 -6.19 5.74
N ILE A 72 -7.33 -5.97 6.85
CA ILE A 72 -6.69 -7.04 7.61
C ILE A 72 -7.74 -7.70 8.49
N LEU A 73 -8.06 -8.97 8.23
CA LEU A 73 -9.06 -9.75 8.99
C LEU A 73 -8.45 -10.42 10.19
N LYS A 74 -7.21 -10.90 10.09
CA LYS A 74 -6.45 -11.56 11.16
C LYS A 74 -5.00 -11.22 11.04
N LYS A 75 -4.31 -11.19 12.17
CA LYS A 75 -2.86 -10.94 12.23
C LYS A 75 -2.25 -11.71 13.39
N SER A 76 -1.01 -12.17 13.23
CA SER A 76 -0.27 -12.90 14.26
C SER A 76 1.23 -12.69 14.13
N GLY A 77 1.96 -12.93 15.21
CA GLY A 77 3.41 -12.80 15.24
C GLY A 77 3.89 -11.36 15.22
N GLN A 78 3.54 -10.57 16.23
CA GLN A 78 3.96 -9.17 16.32
C GLN A 78 5.47 -9.04 16.47
N TYR A 79 6.06 -8.06 15.77
CA TYR A 79 7.47 -7.69 15.88
C TYR A 79 7.65 -6.20 15.63
N GLU A 80 8.80 -5.67 16.03
CA GLU A 80 9.17 -4.29 15.75
C GLU A 80 9.95 -4.22 14.44
N ALA A 81 9.66 -3.20 13.63
CA ALA A 81 10.34 -2.94 12.38
C ALA A 81 10.72 -1.46 12.26
N GLU A 82 11.77 -1.19 11.51
CA GLU A 82 12.12 0.16 11.10
C GLU A 82 11.83 0.28 9.61
N GLU A 83 11.07 1.31 9.22
CA GLU A 83 10.60 1.46 7.86
C GLU A 83 10.79 2.88 7.35
N GLY A 84 11.18 2.98 6.08
CA GLY A 84 11.21 4.22 5.35
C GLY A 84 10.12 4.26 4.29
N CYS A 85 9.80 5.47 3.81
CA CYS A 85 8.82 5.69 2.77
C CYS A 85 9.34 6.72 1.77
N LEU A 86 9.04 6.51 0.49
CA LEU A 86 9.46 7.43 -0.56
C LEU A 86 8.86 8.84 -0.37
N SER A 87 7.66 8.95 0.19
CA SER A 87 6.97 10.20 0.44
C SER A 87 7.46 10.97 1.67
N LEU A 88 8.11 10.30 2.62
CA LEU A 88 8.51 10.87 3.91
C LEU A 88 9.99 10.63 4.16
N GLU A 89 10.68 11.65 4.69
CA GLU A 89 12.08 11.54 5.04
C GLU A 89 12.30 10.71 6.32
N GLY A 90 13.44 10.01 6.36
CA GLY A 90 13.88 9.27 7.53
C GLY A 90 13.24 7.91 7.66
N VAL A 91 13.51 7.29 8.80
CA VAL A 91 13.06 5.94 9.14
C VAL A 91 12.24 6.02 10.42
N ARG A 92 11.17 5.24 10.49
CA ARG A 92 10.27 5.20 11.64
C ARG A 92 10.17 3.79 12.19
N LYS A 93 10.11 3.68 13.51
CA LYS A 93 9.83 2.41 14.18
C LYS A 93 8.34 2.18 14.21
N THR A 94 7.93 0.95 13.93
CA THR A 94 6.53 0.58 13.94
C THR A 94 6.38 -0.90 14.33
N LYS A 95 5.18 -1.28 14.73
CA LYS A 95 4.83 -2.67 14.98
C LYS A 95 4.26 -3.28 13.72
N ARG A 96 4.73 -4.50 13.42
CA ARG A 96 4.27 -5.27 12.28
C ARG A 96 3.94 -6.71 12.70
N TRP A 97 3.31 -7.45 11.81
CA TRP A 97 2.86 -8.81 12.06
C TRP A 97 3.43 -9.74 11.01
N GLN A 98 3.92 -10.90 11.44
CA GLN A 98 4.56 -11.89 10.55
C GLN A 98 3.57 -12.49 9.55
N SER A 99 2.31 -12.63 9.95
CA SER A 99 1.25 -13.20 9.13
C SER A 99 0.00 -12.35 9.22
N ILE A 100 -0.59 -12.07 8.07
CA ILE A 100 -1.84 -11.31 7.97
C ILE A 100 -2.78 -12.00 6.99
N LYS A 101 -4.07 -12.02 7.31
CA LYS A 101 -5.13 -12.44 6.40
C LYS A 101 -5.86 -11.21 5.90
N VAL A 102 -5.84 -10.99 4.60
CA VAL A 102 -6.33 -9.76 3.97
C VAL A 102 -7.49 -10.07 3.05
N GLN A 103 -8.59 -9.32 3.21
CA GLN A 103 -9.65 -9.25 2.24
C GLN A 103 -9.44 -8.03 1.36
N TYR A 104 -9.50 -8.20 0.06
CA TYR A 104 -9.33 -7.10 -0.88
C TYR A 104 -10.14 -7.36 -2.15
N GLU A 105 -10.21 -6.35 -3.00
CA GLU A 105 -10.85 -6.46 -4.30
C GLU A 105 -9.81 -6.31 -5.40
N THR A 106 -10.04 -7.00 -6.51
CA THR A 106 -9.23 -6.87 -7.73
C THR A 106 -9.68 -5.64 -8.51
N MET A 107 -8.92 -5.25 -9.55
CA MET A 107 -9.29 -4.12 -10.40
C MET A 107 -10.64 -4.29 -11.10
N ASP A 108 -11.07 -5.52 -11.34
CA ASP A 108 -12.37 -5.84 -11.95
C ASP A 108 -13.50 -6.06 -10.93
N GLY A 109 -13.24 -5.75 -9.65
CA GLY A 109 -14.25 -5.75 -8.61
C GLY A 109 -14.51 -7.09 -7.93
N LYS A 110 -13.67 -8.09 -8.15
CA LYS A 110 -13.80 -9.39 -7.48
C LYS A 110 -13.18 -9.38 -6.11
N THR A 111 -13.91 -9.89 -5.10
CA THR A 111 -13.39 -10.01 -3.74
C THR A 111 -12.49 -11.23 -3.61
N ARG A 112 -11.35 -11.03 -2.94
CA ARG A 112 -10.37 -12.07 -2.63
C ARG A 112 -10.02 -12.04 -1.15
N ILE A 113 -9.72 -13.20 -0.59
CA ILE A 113 -9.16 -13.32 0.76
C ILE A 113 -7.89 -14.15 0.66
N LYS A 114 -6.78 -13.60 1.14
CA LYS A 114 -5.49 -14.28 1.04
C LYS A 114 -4.65 -14.02 2.30
N THR A 115 -3.88 -15.01 2.72
CA THR A 115 -2.90 -14.88 3.79
C THR A 115 -1.55 -14.53 3.20
N PHE A 116 -0.92 -13.50 3.75
CA PHE A 116 0.43 -13.07 3.39
C PHE A 116 1.34 -13.22 4.60
N THR A 117 2.60 -13.53 4.37
CA THR A 117 3.59 -13.71 5.42
C THR A 117 4.88 -12.97 5.07
N GLY A 118 5.74 -12.77 6.07
CA GLY A 118 7.08 -12.25 5.88
C GLY A 118 7.12 -10.86 5.25
N TRP A 119 7.99 -10.70 4.27
CA TRP A 119 8.27 -9.39 3.64
C TRP A 119 7.05 -8.81 2.93
N THR A 120 6.33 -9.62 2.14
CA THR A 120 5.12 -9.17 1.46
C THR A 120 4.06 -8.68 2.46
N ALA A 121 3.89 -9.40 3.57
CA ALA A 121 2.98 -8.99 4.63
C ALA A 121 3.39 -7.65 5.25
N GLN A 122 4.68 -7.42 5.45
CA GLN A 122 5.19 -6.16 5.99
C GLN A 122 4.88 -5.00 5.03
N ILE A 123 5.13 -5.18 3.74
CA ILE A 123 4.85 -4.15 2.73
C ILE A 123 3.35 -3.80 2.71
N ILE A 124 2.48 -4.81 2.70
CA ILE A 124 1.03 -4.59 2.68
C ILE A 124 0.57 -3.79 3.91
N GLN A 125 1.06 -4.12 5.10
CA GLN A 125 0.72 -3.40 6.33
C GLN A 125 1.15 -1.93 6.25
N HIS A 126 2.34 -1.66 5.75
CA HIS A 126 2.85 -0.31 5.56
C HIS A 126 1.92 0.50 4.64
N GLU A 127 1.54 -0.08 3.51
CA GLU A 127 0.69 0.62 2.53
C GLU A 127 -0.75 0.80 3.02
N ILE A 128 -1.29 -0.16 3.79
CA ILE A 128 -2.61 0.00 4.43
C ILE A 128 -2.58 1.17 5.43
N ASP A 129 -1.48 1.32 6.19
CA ASP A 129 -1.32 2.47 7.09
C ASP A 129 -1.45 3.79 6.33
N HIS A 130 -0.86 3.88 5.13
CA HIS A 130 -1.01 5.06 4.29
C HIS A 130 -2.47 5.31 3.91
N CYS A 131 -3.23 4.27 3.60
CA CYS A 131 -4.67 4.41 3.33
C CYS A 131 -5.45 4.97 4.52
N ASP A 132 -4.98 4.70 5.74
CA ASP A 132 -5.59 5.18 6.98
C ASP A 132 -5.05 6.54 7.43
N GLY A 133 -4.17 7.15 6.64
CA GLY A 133 -3.58 8.45 6.94
C GLY A 133 -2.48 8.38 8.01
N ILE A 134 -1.92 7.22 8.25
CA ILE A 134 -0.81 7.04 9.19
C ILE A 134 0.50 7.36 8.50
N LEU A 135 1.27 8.28 9.09
CA LEU A 135 2.57 8.71 8.57
C LEU A 135 3.66 7.75 9.03
N ILE A 136 4.00 6.82 8.14
CA ILE A 136 4.98 5.80 8.44
C ILE A 136 6.08 5.74 7.36
#